data_be775e0ef1c46ded77e0039b6f3322b7
#
_entry.id   be775e0ef1c46ded77e0039b6f3322b7
#
_cell.length_a   1.000
_cell.length_b   1.000
_cell.length_c   1.000
_cell.angle_alpha   90.00
_cell.angle_beta   90.00
_cell.angle_gamma   90.00
#
_symmetry.space_group_name_H-M   'P 1'
#
loop_
_entity.id
_entity.type
_entity.pdbx_description
1 polymer ?
#
loop_
_entity_poly.entity_id
_entity_poly.type
_entity_poly.pdbx_seq_one_letter_code
_entity_poly.pdbx_strand_id
1 'polypeptide(L)'
;MIVRSDIFSTPVWHIKDIPSPLIDELYEAAYRLKETSTEMVNRSNQGGFQTKQFEWEAFHPQGKEYIKSVLEEIFENYFWRISGWWYNINPEGASNIPHVHPAVQFVLIIYLTDGDGLLQLFNPNVSRIHMEDVHLTLASPDVKKGEMIIFPADIIHFVDVNKKKEDRISISMNIQIGCEGDFTPQ
;
A
#
# COMPACT_ATOMS: atom_id res chain seq x y z
N MET A 1 -34.11 -15.19 -19.32
CA MET A 1 -33.45 -14.60 -18.15
C MET A 1 -31.96 -14.50 -18.46
N ILE A 2 -31.37 -13.32 -18.43
CA ILE A 2 -29.92 -13.09 -18.66
C ILE A 2 -29.30 -12.95 -17.29
N VAL A 3 -28.26 -13.74 -17.01
CA VAL A 3 -27.48 -13.66 -15.75
C VAL A 3 -26.07 -13.22 -16.11
N ARG A 4 -25.61 -12.10 -15.54
CA ARG A 4 -24.21 -11.65 -15.62
C ARG A 4 -23.43 -12.29 -14.47
N SER A 5 -22.26 -12.81 -14.80
CA SER A 5 -21.29 -13.28 -13.81
C SER A 5 -19.99 -12.52 -14.03
N ASP A 6 -19.49 -11.84 -13.01
CA ASP A 6 -18.19 -11.20 -13.03
C ASP A 6 -17.15 -12.24 -12.60
N ILE A 7 -16.36 -12.72 -13.58
CA ILE A 7 -15.30 -13.70 -13.39
C ILE A 7 -13.97 -12.94 -13.46
N PHE A 8 -13.01 -13.28 -12.59
CA PHE A 8 -11.69 -12.62 -12.50
C PHE A 8 -11.71 -11.15 -12.02
N SER A 9 -12.59 -10.87 -11.06
CA SER A 9 -12.53 -9.59 -10.34
C SER A 9 -11.19 -9.44 -9.61
N THR A 10 -10.65 -8.21 -9.60
CA THR A 10 -9.45 -7.88 -8.85
C THR A 10 -9.83 -7.48 -7.42
N PRO A 11 -9.39 -8.21 -6.39
CA PRO A 11 -9.70 -7.85 -5.02
C PRO A 11 -8.90 -6.61 -4.59
N VAL A 12 -9.59 -5.65 -3.99
CA VAL A 12 -9.00 -4.49 -3.31
C VAL A 12 -9.74 -4.31 -2.00
N TRP A 13 -9.02 -4.34 -0.88
CA TRP A 13 -9.60 -4.11 0.44
C TRP A 13 -9.30 -2.69 0.89
N HIS A 14 -10.30 -2.02 1.39
CA HIS A 14 -10.19 -0.71 1.98
C HIS A 14 -10.61 -0.80 3.45
N ILE A 15 -9.65 -0.68 4.35
CA ILE A 15 -9.83 -0.80 5.79
C ILE A 15 -9.82 0.61 6.39
N LYS A 16 -10.85 0.93 7.16
CA LYS A 16 -11.08 2.22 7.78
C LYS A 16 -10.86 2.16 9.28
N ASP A 17 -10.79 3.35 9.87
CA ASP A 17 -10.83 3.53 11.33
C ASP A 17 -9.64 2.90 12.08
N ILE A 18 -8.40 3.02 11.52
CA ILE A 18 -7.18 2.74 12.30
C ILE A 18 -7.15 3.70 13.49
N PRO A 19 -6.86 3.22 14.72
CA PRO A 19 -6.87 4.06 15.92
C PRO A 19 -6.01 5.32 15.76
N SER A 20 -6.58 6.50 15.97
CA SER A 20 -5.89 7.78 15.79
C SER A 20 -4.58 7.90 16.59
N PRO A 21 -4.48 7.43 17.85
CA PRO A 21 -3.19 7.47 18.56
C PRO A 21 -2.08 6.71 17.84
N LEU A 22 -2.39 5.54 17.26
CA LEU A 22 -1.42 4.76 16.48
C LEU A 22 -0.97 5.52 15.23
N ILE A 23 -1.91 6.14 14.52
CA ILE A 23 -1.59 6.94 13.33
C ILE A 23 -0.69 8.13 13.68
N ASP A 24 -0.96 8.81 14.79
CA ASP A 24 -0.16 9.95 15.22
C ASP A 24 1.26 9.51 15.64
N GLU A 25 1.42 8.39 16.35
CA GLU A 25 2.75 7.84 16.68
C GLU A 25 3.55 7.43 15.43
N LEU A 26 2.90 6.79 14.45
CA LEU A 26 3.52 6.43 13.18
C LEU A 26 3.90 7.66 12.34
N TYR A 27 3.08 8.71 12.37
CA TYR A 27 3.36 9.98 11.71
C TYR A 27 4.62 10.65 12.29
N GLU A 28 4.71 10.77 13.61
CA GLU A 28 5.88 11.30 14.28
C GLU A 28 7.14 10.46 14.02
N ALA A 29 6.99 9.13 13.96
CA ALA A 29 8.11 8.24 13.63
C ALA A 29 8.64 8.47 12.21
N ALA A 30 7.77 8.81 11.24
CA ALA A 30 8.18 9.12 9.88
C ALA A 30 9.14 10.32 9.82
N TYR A 31 8.82 11.40 10.52
CA TYR A 31 9.68 12.59 10.57
C TYR A 31 10.96 12.34 11.35
N ARG A 32 10.92 11.66 12.48
CA ARG A 32 12.14 11.28 13.19
C ARG A 32 13.09 10.48 12.32
N LEU A 33 12.57 9.55 11.52
CA LEU A 33 13.39 8.78 10.58
C LEU A 33 13.94 9.66 9.45
N LYS A 34 13.16 10.60 8.93
CA LYS A 34 13.63 11.55 7.91
C LYS A 34 14.78 12.40 8.40
N GLU A 35 14.72 12.88 9.65
CA GLU A 35 15.75 13.71 10.26
C GLU A 35 17.04 12.95 10.60
N THR A 36 16.92 11.68 10.98
CA THR A 36 18.05 10.87 11.45
C THR A 36 18.66 9.97 10.41
N SER A 37 17.95 9.72 9.29
CA SER A 37 18.41 8.81 8.25
C SER A 37 19.44 9.49 7.34
N THR A 38 20.59 8.84 7.22
CA THR A 38 21.66 9.22 6.25
C THR A 38 21.48 8.53 4.89
N GLU A 39 20.55 7.59 4.78
CA GLU A 39 20.32 6.79 3.58
C GLU A 39 18.90 6.99 3.06
N MET A 40 18.79 7.52 1.85
CA MET A 40 17.57 7.53 1.07
C MET A 40 17.61 6.44 -0.01
N VAL A 41 16.48 5.81 -0.26
CA VAL A 41 16.35 4.84 -1.36
C VAL A 41 15.41 5.43 -2.42
N ASN A 42 15.94 5.66 -3.61
CA ASN A 42 15.14 6.12 -4.76
C ASN A 42 14.77 4.90 -5.62
N ARG A 43 13.71 4.19 -5.28
CA ARG A 43 13.14 3.14 -6.14
C ARG A 43 12.04 3.73 -7.02
N SER A 44 10.83 3.85 -6.49
CA SER A 44 9.71 4.48 -7.21
C SER A 44 9.54 5.96 -6.83
N ASN A 45 9.99 6.40 -5.66
CA ASN A 45 9.82 7.75 -5.16
C ASN A 45 10.69 8.75 -5.94
N GLN A 46 10.07 9.86 -6.41
CA GLN A 46 10.71 10.95 -7.13
C GLN A 46 10.46 12.26 -6.39
N GLY A 47 11.55 12.93 -6.01
CA GLY A 47 11.48 14.23 -5.31
C GLY A 47 11.07 14.17 -3.84
N GLY A 48 10.74 12.99 -3.32
CA GLY A 48 10.37 12.78 -1.92
C GLY A 48 11.45 12.03 -1.14
N PHE A 49 11.08 11.58 0.06
CA PHE A 49 11.90 10.76 0.92
C PHE A 49 11.29 9.36 1.04
N GLN A 50 12.08 8.33 0.75
CA GLN A 50 11.73 6.94 0.96
C GLN A 50 12.80 6.30 1.84
N THR A 51 12.39 5.65 2.93
CA THR A 51 13.32 4.88 3.77
C THR A 51 13.75 3.61 3.04
N LYS A 52 14.84 3.00 3.49
CA LYS A 52 15.11 1.60 3.17
C LYS A 52 13.98 0.71 3.66
N GLN A 53 13.92 -0.49 3.15
CA GLN A 53 13.03 -1.53 3.64
C GLN A 53 13.50 -1.99 5.02
N PHE A 54 12.56 -2.09 5.95
CA PHE A 54 12.76 -2.63 7.29
C PHE A 54 12.12 -4.01 7.40
N GLU A 55 12.65 -4.81 8.32
CA GLU A 55 12.06 -6.11 8.69
C GLU A 55 10.80 -5.90 9.54
N TRP A 56 9.88 -6.87 9.49
CA TRP A 56 8.61 -6.79 10.21
C TRP A 56 8.75 -6.60 11.71
N GLU A 57 9.78 -7.21 12.31
CA GLU A 57 10.08 -7.16 13.73
C GLU A 57 10.32 -5.73 14.23
N ALA A 58 10.84 -4.88 13.36
CA ALA A 58 11.12 -3.48 13.66
C ALA A 58 9.87 -2.57 13.57
N PHE A 59 8.72 -3.09 13.12
CA PHE A 59 7.50 -2.29 13.06
C PHE A 59 6.92 -2.03 14.44
N HIS A 60 6.13 -0.96 14.54
CA HIS A 60 5.48 -0.50 15.77
C HIS A 60 4.66 -1.61 16.45
N PRO A 61 4.85 -1.92 17.76
CA PRO A 61 4.22 -3.08 18.40
C PRO A 61 2.68 -3.09 18.27
N GLN A 62 2.00 -1.99 18.61
CA GLN A 62 0.54 -1.91 18.49
C GLN A 62 0.09 -1.95 17.03
N GLY A 63 0.91 -1.39 16.12
CA GLY A 63 0.69 -1.49 14.69
C GLY A 63 0.75 -2.93 14.18
N LYS A 64 1.69 -3.73 14.70
CA LYS A 64 1.77 -5.17 14.39
C LYS A 64 0.51 -5.92 14.80
N GLU A 65 0.04 -5.72 16.02
CA GLU A 65 -1.19 -6.38 16.50
C GLU A 65 -2.41 -5.99 15.66
N TYR A 66 -2.55 -4.71 15.32
CA TYR A 66 -3.64 -4.22 14.48
C TYR A 66 -3.58 -4.84 13.07
N ILE A 67 -2.42 -4.76 12.40
CA ILE A 67 -2.26 -5.32 11.04
C ILE A 67 -2.47 -6.83 11.06
N LYS A 68 -1.94 -7.52 12.07
CA LYS A 68 -2.13 -8.95 12.24
C LYS A 68 -3.61 -9.32 12.27
N SER A 69 -4.42 -8.63 13.09
CA SER A 69 -5.85 -8.89 13.16
C SER A 69 -6.57 -8.69 11.83
N VAL A 70 -6.19 -7.66 11.06
CA VAL A 70 -6.75 -7.40 9.73
C VAL A 70 -6.36 -8.48 8.73
N LEU A 71 -5.09 -8.88 8.71
CA LEU A 71 -4.61 -9.89 7.76
C LEU A 71 -5.13 -11.29 8.09
N GLU A 72 -5.32 -11.63 9.37
CA GLU A 72 -5.97 -12.87 9.82
C GLU A 72 -7.44 -12.93 9.36
N GLU A 73 -8.16 -11.81 9.36
CA GLU A 73 -9.54 -11.74 8.84
C GLU A 73 -9.58 -11.89 7.32
N ILE A 74 -8.71 -11.17 6.59
CA ILE A 74 -8.71 -11.16 5.12
C ILE A 74 -8.20 -12.50 4.55
N PHE A 75 -7.18 -13.08 5.16
CA PHE A 75 -6.46 -14.27 4.70
C PHE A 75 -6.63 -15.48 5.64
N GLU A 76 -7.80 -15.64 6.23
CA GLU A 76 -8.12 -16.66 7.25
C GLU A 76 -7.68 -18.10 6.90
N ASN A 77 -7.64 -18.43 5.59
CA ASN A 77 -7.32 -19.76 5.10
C ASN A 77 -5.90 -19.87 4.52
N TYR A 78 -5.06 -18.86 4.73
CA TYR A 78 -3.71 -18.80 4.17
C TYR A 78 -2.68 -18.43 5.23
N PHE A 79 -1.48 -18.96 5.07
CA PHE A 79 -0.32 -18.43 5.78
C PHE A 79 0.12 -17.12 5.10
N TRP A 80 0.44 -16.13 5.89
CA TRP A 80 0.93 -14.85 5.39
C TRP A 80 2.12 -14.35 6.22
N ARG A 81 2.94 -13.52 5.61
CA ARG A 81 3.99 -12.76 6.28
C ARG A 81 4.20 -11.41 5.63
N ILE A 82 4.66 -10.44 6.41
CA ILE A 82 5.18 -9.18 5.91
C ILE A 82 6.65 -9.37 5.58
N SER A 83 7.03 -9.28 4.30
CA SER A 83 8.42 -9.45 3.86
C SER A 83 9.23 -8.17 3.91
N GLY A 84 8.62 -7.06 4.33
CA GLY A 84 9.26 -5.78 4.56
C GLY A 84 8.30 -4.60 4.45
N TRP A 85 8.71 -3.48 5.04
CA TRP A 85 7.94 -2.25 5.07
C TRP A 85 8.86 -1.02 5.00
N TRP A 86 8.31 0.14 4.58
CA TRP A 86 9.03 1.40 4.47
C TRP A 86 8.08 2.61 4.53
N TYR A 87 8.63 3.78 4.90
CA TYR A 87 7.92 5.06 4.79
C TYR A 87 8.14 5.71 3.43
N ASN A 88 7.11 6.42 2.96
CA ASN A 88 7.18 7.41 1.88
C ASN A 88 6.71 8.76 2.42
N ILE A 89 7.51 9.80 2.22
CA ILE A 89 7.16 11.19 2.50
C ILE A 89 7.30 11.95 1.19
N ASN A 90 6.19 12.38 0.64
CA ASN A 90 6.09 13.07 -0.63
C ASN A 90 5.71 14.54 -0.40
N PRO A 91 6.69 15.48 -0.34
CA PRO A 91 6.41 16.92 -0.31
C PRO A 91 5.78 17.39 -1.62
N GLU A 92 5.45 18.68 -1.69
CA GLU A 92 4.98 19.34 -2.92
C GLU A 92 5.94 19.04 -4.08
N GLY A 93 5.40 18.63 -5.21
CA GLY A 93 6.15 18.25 -6.41
C GLY A 93 6.64 16.80 -6.46
N ALA A 94 6.56 16.04 -5.36
CA ALA A 94 6.99 14.64 -5.33
C ALA A 94 5.90 13.68 -5.85
N SER A 95 6.35 12.53 -6.34
CA SER A 95 5.48 11.48 -6.92
C SER A 95 6.10 10.10 -6.71
N ASN A 96 5.37 9.04 -7.10
CA ASN A 96 5.95 7.72 -7.27
C ASN A 96 5.68 7.24 -8.71
N ILE A 97 6.73 6.82 -9.42
CA ILE A 97 6.61 6.34 -10.81
C ILE A 97 5.84 5.01 -10.88
N PRO A 98 5.26 4.67 -12.05
CA PRO A 98 4.63 3.37 -12.27
C PRO A 98 5.55 2.20 -11.97
N HIS A 99 5.08 1.26 -11.14
CA HIS A 99 5.84 0.08 -10.72
C HIS A 99 4.92 -1.05 -10.25
N VAL A 100 5.50 -2.21 -10.01
CA VAL A 100 4.92 -3.38 -9.35
C VAL A 100 5.84 -3.84 -8.23
N HIS A 101 5.37 -4.72 -7.36
CA HIS A 101 6.20 -5.32 -6.31
C HIS A 101 6.46 -6.80 -6.64
N PRO A 102 7.65 -7.15 -7.15
CA PRO A 102 7.97 -8.52 -7.52
C PRO A 102 8.13 -9.42 -6.28
N ALA A 103 7.85 -10.71 -6.47
CA ALA A 103 8.03 -11.76 -5.47
C ALA A 103 7.14 -11.66 -4.21
N VAL A 104 6.05 -10.90 -4.29
CA VAL A 104 5.02 -10.80 -3.25
C VAL A 104 3.64 -10.84 -3.88
N GLN A 105 2.60 -11.18 -3.12
CA GLN A 105 1.25 -11.32 -3.65
C GLN A 105 0.41 -10.06 -3.46
N PHE A 106 0.62 -9.32 -2.36
CA PHE A 106 -0.13 -8.09 -2.09
C PHE A 106 0.77 -6.98 -1.57
N VAL A 107 0.29 -5.76 -1.78
CA VAL A 107 0.81 -4.52 -1.19
C VAL A 107 -0.22 -3.97 -0.22
N LEU A 108 0.23 -3.55 0.96
CA LEU A 108 -0.56 -2.82 1.93
C LEU A 108 0.01 -1.40 2.04
N ILE A 109 -0.86 -0.38 2.01
CA ILE A 109 -0.46 1.01 2.22
C ILE A 109 -1.31 1.60 3.35
N ILE A 110 -0.66 2.11 4.40
CA ILE A 110 -1.29 2.87 5.49
C ILE A 110 -1.09 4.37 5.22
N TYR A 111 -2.16 5.14 5.33
CA TYR A 111 -2.13 6.58 5.11
C TYR A 111 -2.04 7.34 6.43
N LEU A 112 -0.95 8.08 6.61
CA LEU A 112 -0.69 8.92 7.78
C LEU A 112 -1.14 10.37 7.54
N THR A 113 -1.40 10.71 6.29
CA THR A 113 -2.09 11.93 5.81
C THR A 113 -3.10 11.53 4.75
N ASP A 114 -3.96 12.45 4.31
CA ASP A 114 -4.91 12.15 3.24
C ASP A 114 -4.19 11.75 1.95
N GLY A 115 -4.74 10.73 1.28
CA GLY A 115 -4.21 10.19 0.02
C GLY A 115 -4.57 11.07 -1.19
N ASP A 116 -5.65 11.86 -1.07
CA ASP A 116 -6.13 12.82 -2.08
C ASP A 116 -6.39 12.21 -3.47
N GLY A 117 -6.68 10.89 -3.52
CA GLY A 117 -6.88 10.19 -4.79
C GLY A 117 -5.63 10.11 -5.68
N LEU A 118 -4.44 10.37 -5.14
CA LEU A 118 -3.20 10.37 -5.93
C LEU A 118 -2.69 8.96 -6.26
N LEU A 119 -3.09 7.94 -5.52
CA LEU A 119 -2.80 6.55 -5.88
C LEU A 119 -3.60 6.17 -7.12
N GLN A 120 -2.91 5.70 -8.14
CA GLN A 120 -3.48 5.23 -9.38
C GLN A 120 -3.18 3.75 -9.56
N LEU A 121 -4.21 2.94 -9.75
CA LEU A 121 -4.11 1.51 -10.02
C LEU A 121 -4.52 1.26 -11.47
N PHE A 122 -3.61 0.70 -12.28
CA PHE A 122 -3.95 0.30 -13.65
C PHE A 122 -4.87 -0.93 -13.62
N ASN A 123 -5.92 -0.89 -14.42
CA ASN A 123 -6.78 -2.04 -14.59
C ASN A 123 -6.02 -3.20 -15.29
N PRO A 124 -5.77 -4.33 -14.62
CA PRO A 124 -5.03 -5.44 -15.22
C PRO A 124 -5.78 -6.12 -16.39
N ASN A 125 -7.07 -5.84 -16.52
CA ASN A 125 -7.95 -6.43 -17.55
C ASN A 125 -8.28 -5.46 -18.69
N VAL A 126 -7.51 -4.40 -18.91
CA VAL A 126 -7.76 -3.38 -19.95
C VAL A 126 -8.03 -3.98 -21.34
N SER A 127 -7.31 -5.06 -21.71
CA SER A 127 -7.49 -5.72 -22.99
C SER A 127 -8.85 -6.45 -23.16
N ARG A 128 -9.62 -6.60 -22.10
CA ARG A 128 -10.93 -7.29 -22.09
C ARG A 128 -12.11 -6.33 -21.99
N ILE A 129 -11.87 -5.03 -21.88
CA ILE A 129 -12.93 -4.01 -21.83
C ILE A 129 -13.35 -3.72 -23.27
N HIS A 130 -14.31 -4.48 -23.78
CA HIS A 130 -14.71 -4.35 -25.18
C HIS A 130 -15.97 -3.52 -25.42
N MET A 131 -16.76 -3.14 -24.41
CA MET A 131 -18.08 -2.63 -24.78
C MET A 131 -18.69 -1.48 -24.00
N GLU A 132 -18.45 -1.26 -22.72
CA GLU A 132 -19.25 -0.25 -22.02
C GLU A 132 -18.49 0.70 -21.07
N ASP A 133 -17.29 0.35 -20.64
CA ASP A 133 -16.55 1.15 -19.67
C ASP A 133 -15.10 1.44 -20.11
N VAL A 134 -14.96 2.08 -21.25
CA VAL A 134 -13.67 2.57 -21.77
C VAL A 134 -12.95 3.53 -20.78
N HIS A 135 -13.65 3.94 -19.73
CA HIS A 135 -13.16 4.91 -18.75
C HIS A 135 -12.40 4.31 -17.56
N LEU A 136 -12.37 2.99 -17.40
CA LEU A 136 -11.70 2.35 -16.26
C LEU A 136 -10.34 1.74 -16.64
N THR A 137 -9.47 2.53 -17.24
CA THR A 137 -8.05 2.17 -17.37
C THR A 137 -7.32 2.34 -16.05
N LEU A 138 -7.77 3.28 -15.21
CA LEU A 138 -7.23 3.61 -13.92
C LEU A 138 -8.33 3.65 -12.86
N ALA A 139 -8.03 3.12 -11.69
CA ALA A 139 -8.81 3.34 -10.47
C ALA A 139 -8.01 4.25 -9.53
N SER A 140 -8.67 5.27 -8.98
CA SER A 140 -8.08 6.25 -8.07
C SER A 140 -8.78 6.17 -6.71
N PRO A 141 -8.40 5.24 -5.83
CA PRO A 141 -9.04 5.12 -4.52
C PRO A 141 -8.76 6.37 -3.67
N ASP A 142 -9.83 6.97 -3.14
CA ASP A 142 -9.73 8.10 -2.23
C ASP A 142 -9.57 7.58 -0.79
N VAL A 143 -8.34 7.40 -0.36
CA VAL A 143 -7.98 6.89 0.96
C VAL A 143 -7.62 8.05 1.87
N LYS A 144 -8.17 8.07 3.08
CA LYS A 144 -8.00 9.16 4.05
C LYS A 144 -6.93 8.84 5.10
N LYS A 145 -6.50 9.87 5.84
CA LYS A 145 -5.67 9.67 7.05
C LYS A 145 -6.33 8.64 7.97
N GLY A 146 -5.56 7.68 8.46
CA GLY A 146 -6.06 6.63 9.37
C GLY A 146 -6.76 5.48 8.65
N GLU A 147 -6.63 5.39 7.34
CA GLU A 147 -7.13 4.26 6.56
C GLU A 147 -5.97 3.50 5.91
N MET A 148 -6.24 2.26 5.50
CA MET A 148 -5.30 1.49 4.69
C MET A 148 -5.99 0.84 3.50
N ILE A 149 -5.20 0.54 2.48
CA ILE A 149 -5.62 -0.17 1.29
C ILE A 149 -4.70 -1.37 1.06
N ILE A 150 -5.29 -2.50 0.63
CA ILE A 150 -4.56 -3.70 0.24
C ILE A 150 -4.98 -4.06 -1.18
N PHE A 151 -4.02 -4.33 -2.05
CA PHE A 151 -4.26 -4.71 -3.45
C PHE A 151 -3.19 -5.67 -3.97
N PRO A 152 -3.45 -6.43 -5.06
CA PRO A 152 -2.47 -7.33 -5.66
C PRO A 152 -1.19 -6.61 -6.09
N ALA A 153 -0.06 -7.21 -5.81
CA ALA A 153 1.27 -6.61 -6.01
C ALA A 153 1.70 -6.51 -7.48
N ASP A 154 1.08 -7.28 -8.36
CA ASP A 154 1.28 -7.27 -9.81
C ASP A 154 0.49 -6.17 -10.54
N ILE A 155 -0.42 -5.49 -9.86
CA ILE A 155 -1.08 -4.31 -10.40
C ILE A 155 -0.04 -3.20 -10.56
N ILE A 156 0.16 -2.74 -11.80
CA ILE A 156 0.94 -1.53 -12.05
C ILE A 156 0.26 -0.37 -11.33
N HIS A 157 1.00 0.31 -10.47
CA HIS A 157 0.48 1.45 -9.73
C HIS A 157 1.53 2.56 -9.63
N PHE A 158 1.03 3.77 -9.42
CA PHE A 158 1.85 4.96 -9.24
C PHE A 158 1.14 5.95 -8.33
N VAL A 159 1.84 6.98 -7.92
CA VAL A 159 1.27 8.10 -7.15
C VAL A 159 1.52 9.38 -7.91
N ASP A 160 0.44 10.07 -8.26
CA ASP A 160 0.50 11.37 -8.92
C ASP A 160 1.26 12.41 -8.08
N VAL A 161 1.68 13.47 -8.76
CA VAL A 161 2.43 14.56 -8.13
C VAL A 161 1.60 15.21 -7.00
N ASN A 162 2.17 15.25 -5.80
CA ASN A 162 1.59 16.02 -4.70
C ASN A 162 1.63 17.51 -5.05
N LYS A 163 0.46 18.12 -5.20
CA LYS A 163 0.30 19.56 -5.51
C LYS A 163 0.04 20.42 -4.27
N LYS A 164 -0.07 19.77 -3.10
CA LYS A 164 -0.27 20.45 -1.81
C LYS A 164 1.06 20.80 -1.18
N LYS A 165 1.07 21.84 -0.35
CA LYS A 165 2.25 22.21 0.44
C LYS A 165 2.55 21.21 1.57
N GLU A 166 1.50 20.53 2.04
CA GLU A 166 1.59 19.52 3.08
C GLU A 166 2.19 18.23 2.52
N ASP A 167 3.06 17.61 3.30
CA ASP A 167 3.65 16.31 2.95
C ASP A 167 2.56 15.22 2.91
N ARG A 168 2.53 14.44 1.85
CA ARG A 168 1.78 13.19 1.80
C ARG A 168 2.64 12.06 2.37
N ILE A 169 2.17 11.45 3.45
CA ILE A 169 2.94 10.45 4.20
C ILE A 169 2.18 9.13 4.21
N SER A 170 2.88 8.05 3.86
CA SER A 170 2.35 6.69 3.89
C SER A 170 3.40 5.66 4.31
N ILE A 171 2.93 4.53 4.81
CA ILE A 171 3.73 3.32 5.03
C ILE A 171 3.31 2.30 4.00
N SER A 172 4.27 1.72 3.28
CA SER A 172 4.03 0.61 2.37
C SER A 172 4.60 -0.67 2.95
N MET A 173 3.90 -1.79 2.73
CA MET A 173 4.30 -3.13 3.17
C MET A 173 4.10 -4.15 2.06
N ASN A 174 4.98 -5.12 1.99
CA ASN A 174 4.90 -6.26 1.10
C ASN A 174 4.34 -7.47 1.84
N ILE A 175 3.28 -8.08 1.31
CA ILE A 175 2.63 -9.27 1.89
C ILE A 175 2.91 -10.47 0.99
N GLN A 176 3.45 -11.52 1.57
CA GLN A 176 3.56 -12.83 0.95
C GLN A 176 2.48 -13.76 1.51
N ILE A 177 1.85 -14.51 0.61
CA ILE A 177 0.83 -15.52 0.93
C ILE A 177 1.36 -16.87 0.46
N GLY A 178 1.18 -17.91 1.29
CA GLY A 178 1.60 -19.27 0.96
C GLY A 178 0.75 -20.32 1.66
N CYS A 179 1.13 -21.58 1.44
CA CYS A 179 0.60 -22.72 2.13
C CYS A 179 1.49 -23.10 3.33
N GLU A 180 1.02 -24.04 4.15
CA GLU A 180 1.83 -24.58 5.26
C GLU A 180 3.15 -25.16 4.71
N GLY A 181 4.28 -24.66 5.24
CA GLY A 181 5.62 -25.08 4.81
C GLY A 181 6.30 -24.17 3.78
N ASP A 182 5.58 -23.22 3.14
CA ASP A 182 6.18 -22.27 2.21
C ASP A 182 7.07 -21.23 2.90
N PHE A 183 6.79 -20.99 4.18
CA PHE A 183 7.58 -20.09 5.02
C PHE A 183 8.34 -20.92 6.06
N THR A 184 9.56 -21.35 5.73
CA THR A 184 10.46 -21.89 6.77
C THR A 184 10.72 -20.78 7.80
N PRO A 185 10.56 -21.05 9.10
CA PRO A 185 11.00 -20.13 10.14
C PRO A 185 12.51 -19.89 9.94
N GLN A 186 12.88 -18.64 9.75
CA GLN A 186 14.28 -18.21 9.81
C GLN A 186 14.70 -18.09 11.27
#